data_8f5e5d6bfa4c03f85c77b1b237bc893d
#
_entry.id   8f5e5d6bfa4c03f85c77b1b237bc893d
#
_cell.length_a   1.000
_cell.length_b   1.000
_cell.length_c   1.000
_cell.angle_alpha   90.00
_cell.angle_beta   90.00
_cell.angle_gamma   90.00
#
_symmetry.space_group_name_H-M   'P 1'
#
loop_
_entity.id
_entity.type
_entity.pdbx_description
1 polymer ?
#
loop_
_entity_poly.entity_id
_entity_poly.type
_entity_poly.pdbx_seq_one_letter_code
_entity_poly.pdbx_strand_id
1 'polypeptide(L)'
;MAFRDVSVTLTQALTKDEKQGNGIFFTPKDDRDVLFGILDSLHLSPKSILEPSFGSGEFLEDLYEKYRGSKIVGVEKNEQLFRSTERKNVHNLDFLEYKGKHDLIVGNPPYFVIPKTKDTLKCQKGRPNMFVQFLYKSITENLTPDGYLAFILPTSFFNAGYYEPMRRYIFENTTVLAVTPLTGKYIDTQQATFVLVLQNGKRNDNFMLEMNGSMYMVSNKDRIVELLGGSTTLKDIGFKVSTGEVVWNQVKDSLVDTGGTLLIYSGNLRNGVLCLDGQSKGEKKQNIAGFTKEPLTGVSILLNRGYGNAAYSMNPVIVNLEKYYAENHVNVIRPETVAAGRILGRVYDSIRDERTSEFIGLFVGNNALSKTEIESCLPIWIA
;
A
#
# COMPACT_ATOMS: atom_id res chain seq x y z
N MET A 1 6.12 -4.06 27.88
CA MET A 1 4.81 -3.61 27.32
C MET A 1 5.03 -3.14 25.89
N ALA A 2 4.07 -3.36 25.00
CA ALA A 2 4.20 -2.97 23.59
C ALA A 2 4.22 -1.44 23.38
N PHE A 3 3.68 -0.66 24.32
CA PHE A 3 3.59 0.79 24.32
C PHE A 3 3.95 1.38 25.67
N ARG A 4 4.36 2.64 25.67
CA ARG A 4 4.54 3.42 26.91
C ARG A 4 3.19 3.80 27.51
N ASP A 5 3.11 3.97 28.82
CA ASP A 5 1.86 4.35 29.51
C ASP A 5 1.27 5.67 28.99
N VAL A 6 2.14 6.63 28.67
CA VAL A 6 1.77 7.91 28.02
C VAL A 6 1.05 7.69 26.72
N SER A 7 1.53 6.78 25.86
CA SER A 7 0.92 6.49 24.56
C SER A 7 -0.47 5.85 24.73
N VAL A 8 -0.61 4.95 25.69
CA VAL A 8 -1.92 4.34 26.02
C VAL A 8 -2.91 5.39 26.50
N THR A 9 -2.49 6.27 27.42
CA THR A 9 -3.31 7.36 27.95
C THR A 9 -3.74 8.33 26.85
N LEU A 10 -2.82 8.75 26.00
CA LEU A 10 -3.10 9.65 24.86
C LEU A 10 -4.03 8.99 23.84
N THR A 11 -3.87 7.69 23.59
CA THR A 11 -4.78 6.95 22.71
C THR A 11 -6.22 6.98 23.20
N GLN A 12 -6.43 6.92 24.51
CA GLN A 12 -7.77 7.00 25.12
C GLN A 12 -8.34 8.41 25.14
N ALA A 13 -7.47 9.42 25.26
CA ALA A 13 -7.86 10.85 25.33
C ALA A 13 -8.25 11.45 23.97
N LEU A 14 -7.64 10.96 22.86
CA LEU A 14 -7.88 11.45 21.51
C LEU A 14 -9.11 10.77 20.89
N THR A 15 -9.96 11.56 20.25
CA THR A 15 -11.10 11.04 19.48
C THR A 15 -10.63 10.31 18.20
N LYS A 16 -11.50 9.45 17.66
CA LYS A 16 -11.21 8.74 16.41
C LYS A 16 -10.95 9.71 15.24
N ASP A 17 -11.71 10.79 15.16
CA ASP A 17 -11.59 11.78 14.10
C ASP A 17 -10.28 12.57 14.22
N GLU A 18 -9.83 12.92 15.42
CA GLU A 18 -8.53 13.55 15.65
C GLU A 18 -7.38 12.62 15.25
N LYS A 19 -7.46 11.34 15.62
CA LYS A 19 -6.44 10.35 15.23
C LYS A 19 -6.36 10.17 13.72
N GLN A 20 -7.50 9.95 13.07
CA GLN A 20 -7.55 9.72 11.62
C GLN A 20 -7.26 10.98 10.82
N GLY A 21 -7.77 12.14 11.26
CA GLY A 21 -7.57 13.42 10.57
C GLY A 21 -6.14 13.95 10.64
N ASN A 22 -5.39 13.59 11.69
CA ASN A 22 -3.99 13.97 11.88
C ASN A 22 -3.00 12.82 11.69
N GLY A 23 -3.47 11.59 11.40
CA GLY A 23 -2.62 10.42 11.22
C GLY A 23 -1.86 10.01 12.48
N ILE A 24 -2.45 10.18 13.68
CA ILE A 24 -1.81 9.89 14.96
C ILE A 24 -1.97 8.41 15.28
N PHE A 25 -0.89 7.64 15.12
CA PHE A 25 -0.81 6.22 15.45
C PHE A 25 0.53 5.92 16.09
N PHE A 26 0.51 5.42 17.34
CA PHE A 26 1.73 5.10 18.08
C PHE A 26 2.31 3.77 17.65
N THR A 27 3.63 3.73 17.51
CA THR A 27 4.36 2.59 16.96
C THR A 27 4.63 1.54 18.04
N PRO A 28 4.24 0.27 17.85
CA PRO A 28 4.56 -0.81 18.78
C PRO A 28 6.06 -0.99 18.97
N LYS A 29 6.46 -1.46 20.16
CA LYS A 29 7.87 -1.70 20.46
C LYS A 29 8.50 -2.72 19.51
N ASP A 30 7.79 -3.79 19.17
CA ASP A 30 8.30 -4.84 18.29
C ASP A 30 8.68 -4.27 16.91
N ASP A 31 7.87 -3.35 16.35
CA ASP A 31 8.15 -2.70 15.07
C ASP A 31 9.34 -1.74 15.18
N ARG A 32 9.47 -1.01 16.31
CA ARG A 32 10.63 -0.15 16.56
C ARG A 32 11.91 -0.99 16.74
N ASP A 33 11.83 -2.13 17.42
CA ASP A 33 12.95 -3.05 17.62
C ASP A 33 13.46 -3.60 16.28
N VAL A 34 12.56 -3.92 15.33
CA VAL A 34 12.94 -4.30 13.96
C VAL A 34 13.70 -3.18 13.27
N LEU A 35 13.18 -1.94 13.31
CA LEU A 35 13.83 -0.78 12.71
C LEU A 35 15.22 -0.54 13.31
N PHE A 36 15.32 -0.54 14.63
CA PHE A 36 16.61 -0.33 15.30
C PHE A 36 17.58 -1.48 15.08
N GLY A 37 17.11 -2.73 14.98
CA GLY A 37 17.94 -3.88 14.61
C GLY A 37 18.59 -3.73 13.24
N ILE A 38 17.84 -3.16 12.25
CA ILE A 38 18.41 -2.84 10.94
C ILE A 38 19.47 -1.75 11.07
N LEU A 39 19.19 -0.66 11.80
CA LEU A 39 20.17 0.42 12.02
C LEU A 39 21.43 -0.06 12.74
N ASP A 40 21.31 -1.02 13.67
CA ASP A 40 22.44 -1.64 14.36
C ASP A 40 23.36 -2.39 13.41
N SER A 41 22.78 -3.13 12.45
CA SER A 41 23.55 -3.87 11.45
C SER A 41 24.36 -2.96 10.52
N LEU A 42 23.96 -1.69 10.40
CA LEU A 42 24.67 -0.68 9.62
C LEU A 42 25.79 0.02 10.38
N HIS A 43 25.94 -0.25 11.70
CA HIS A 43 26.99 0.32 12.57
C HIS A 43 27.09 1.85 12.49
N LEU A 44 25.95 2.54 12.44
CA LEU A 44 25.89 4.00 12.28
C LEU A 44 26.32 4.73 13.58
N SER A 45 27.04 5.83 13.38
CA SER A 45 27.45 6.74 14.46
C SER A 45 27.03 8.19 14.12
N PRO A 46 25.73 8.48 14.02
CA PRO A 46 25.24 9.79 13.63
C PRO A 46 25.55 10.85 14.70
N LYS A 47 26.01 12.03 14.30
CA LYS A 47 26.21 13.17 15.21
C LYS A 47 24.91 13.91 15.49
N SER A 48 24.00 13.90 14.54
CA SER A 48 22.72 14.58 14.60
C SER A 48 21.58 13.70 14.10
N ILE A 49 20.51 13.60 14.89
CA ILE A 49 19.33 12.76 14.60
C ILE A 49 18.08 13.61 14.67
N LEU A 50 17.15 13.40 13.74
CA LEU A 50 15.83 14.04 13.71
C LEU A 50 14.72 12.99 13.79
N GLU A 51 13.74 13.23 14.66
CA GLU A 51 12.43 12.62 14.62
C GLU A 51 11.39 13.66 14.21
N PRO A 52 10.84 13.58 12.97
CA PRO A 52 10.04 14.66 12.39
C PRO A 52 8.58 14.71 12.85
N SER A 53 8.11 13.71 13.59
CA SER A 53 6.74 13.62 14.14
C SER A 53 6.71 12.70 15.35
N PHE A 54 7.27 13.18 16.47
CA PHE A 54 7.57 12.28 17.59
C PHE A 54 6.34 11.77 18.36
N GLY A 55 5.15 12.35 18.16
CA GLY A 55 3.92 11.88 18.78
C GLY A 55 4.02 11.85 20.30
N SER A 56 3.83 10.67 20.89
CA SER A 56 4.03 10.44 22.34
C SER A 56 5.50 10.24 22.76
N GLY A 57 6.44 10.31 21.81
CA GLY A 57 7.89 10.17 22.07
C GLY A 57 8.39 8.73 22.11
N GLU A 58 7.70 7.77 21.50
CA GLU A 58 8.12 6.35 21.48
C GLU A 58 9.53 6.21 20.86
N PHE A 59 9.71 6.70 19.61
CA PHE A 59 11.03 6.71 18.97
C PHE A 59 12.04 7.64 19.66
N LEU A 60 11.55 8.79 20.12
CA LEU A 60 12.41 9.80 20.73
C LEU A 60 13.15 9.23 21.96
N GLU A 61 12.46 8.48 22.81
CA GLU A 61 13.06 7.85 23.99
C GLU A 61 14.06 6.76 23.59
N ASP A 62 13.68 5.89 22.64
CA ASP A 62 14.61 4.85 22.15
C ASP A 62 15.88 5.48 21.54
N LEU A 63 15.75 6.61 20.82
CA LEU A 63 16.89 7.34 20.26
C LEU A 63 17.81 7.92 21.35
N TYR A 64 17.24 8.52 22.40
CA TYR A 64 18.04 9.03 23.53
C TYR A 64 18.77 7.92 24.29
N GLU A 65 18.16 6.77 24.43
CA GLU A 65 18.79 5.61 25.06
C GLU A 65 19.93 5.06 24.22
N LYS A 66 19.71 4.90 22.92
CA LYS A 66 20.62 4.25 21.98
C LYS A 66 21.77 5.14 21.53
N TYR A 67 21.52 6.41 21.24
CA TYR A 67 22.51 7.35 20.67
C TYR A 67 22.89 8.46 21.65
N ARG A 68 23.42 8.08 22.81
CA ARG A 68 23.72 9.01 23.95
C ARG A 68 24.66 10.15 23.59
N GLY A 69 25.50 9.99 22.57
CA GLY A 69 26.47 11.01 22.12
C GLY A 69 25.95 11.92 20.99
N SER A 70 24.76 11.69 20.49
CA SER A 70 24.19 12.40 19.36
C SER A 70 23.32 13.60 19.80
N LYS A 71 23.28 14.64 18.98
CA LYS A 71 22.27 15.70 19.11
C LYS A 71 20.94 15.18 18.54
N ILE A 72 19.99 14.89 19.41
CA ILE A 72 18.65 14.42 19.02
C ILE A 72 17.70 15.60 19.02
N VAL A 73 16.94 15.75 17.93
CA VAL A 73 15.92 16.79 17.72
C VAL A 73 14.60 16.10 17.43
N GLY A 74 13.53 16.52 18.13
CA GLY A 74 12.16 16.07 17.87
C GLY A 74 11.30 17.23 17.35
N VAL A 75 10.42 16.97 16.41
CA VAL A 75 9.40 17.91 15.91
C VAL A 75 8.03 17.27 16.09
N GLU A 76 7.07 18.03 16.65
CA GLU A 76 5.68 17.59 16.79
C GLU A 76 4.76 18.80 16.61
N LYS A 77 3.78 18.68 15.72
CA LYS A 77 2.84 19.74 15.41
C LYS A 77 1.72 19.84 16.43
N ASN A 78 1.25 18.70 16.94
CA ASN A 78 0.15 18.68 17.91
C ASN A 78 0.66 19.09 19.29
N GLU A 79 0.11 20.18 19.82
CA GLU A 79 0.53 20.77 21.09
C GLU A 79 0.34 19.81 22.29
N GLN A 80 -0.73 19.02 22.31
CA GLN A 80 -0.98 18.05 23.38
C GLN A 80 0.07 16.94 23.39
N LEU A 81 0.44 16.42 22.22
CA LEU A 81 1.49 15.43 22.08
C LEU A 81 2.88 16.04 22.38
N PHE A 82 3.13 17.26 21.90
CA PHE A 82 4.37 17.98 22.20
C PHE A 82 4.61 18.10 23.71
N ARG A 83 3.57 18.41 24.50
CA ARG A 83 3.64 18.53 25.95
C ARG A 83 3.81 17.17 26.68
N SER A 84 3.76 16.04 25.98
CA SER A 84 3.93 14.71 26.58
C SER A 84 5.39 14.33 26.87
N THR A 85 6.36 15.15 26.44
CA THR A 85 7.79 14.95 26.68
C THR A 85 8.41 16.13 27.41
N GLU A 86 9.40 15.84 28.27
CA GLU A 86 10.22 16.86 28.96
C GLU A 86 11.59 17.06 28.27
N ARG A 87 11.81 16.46 27.10
CA ARG A 87 13.08 16.56 26.38
C ARG A 87 13.33 17.99 25.89
N LYS A 88 14.59 18.45 25.96
CA LYS A 88 14.93 19.87 25.72
C LYS A 88 15.03 20.26 24.24
N ASN A 89 15.43 19.35 23.38
CA ASN A 89 15.64 19.65 21.96
C ASN A 89 14.42 19.25 21.11
N VAL A 90 13.23 19.66 21.53
CA VAL A 90 11.98 19.41 20.82
C VAL A 90 11.33 20.73 20.42
N HIS A 91 10.62 20.70 19.29
CA HIS A 91 9.98 21.86 18.70
C HIS A 91 8.49 21.58 18.46
N ASN A 92 7.61 22.47 18.94
CA ASN A 92 6.21 22.45 18.55
C ASN A 92 6.04 23.21 17.24
N LEU A 93 6.13 22.49 16.14
CA LEU A 93 6.19 23.04 14.79
C LEU A 93 5.67 22.04 13.77
N ASP A 94 5.09 22.51 12.67
CA ASP A 94 4.88 21.67 11.50
C ASP A 94 6.23 21.28 10.87
N PHE A 95 6.47 19.98 10.72
CA PHE A 95 7.71 19.51 10.12
C PHE A 95 7.93 20.09 8.71
N LEU A 96 6.88 20.38 7.96
CA LEU A 96 7.03 21.00 6.65
C LEU A 96 7.66 22.41 6.69
N GLU A 97 7.65 23.06 7.85
CA GLU A 97 8.30 24.36 8.10
C GLU A 97 9.70 24.21 8.73
N TYR A 98 10.03 23.02 9.25
CA TYR A 98 11.30 22.78 9.93
C TYR A 98 12.49 22.90 8.97
N LYS A 99 13.55 23.55 9.45
CA LYS A 99 14.81 23.75 8.73
C LYS A 99 15.97 23.22 9.59
N GLY A 100 16.64 22.21 9.12
CA GLY A 100 17.82 21.63 9.79
C GLY A 100 18.30 20.42 9.01
N LYS A 101 19.61 20.16 9.08
CA LYS A 101 20.19 18.98 8.43
C LYS A 101 20.69 18.00 9.50
N HIS A 102 20.49 16.72 9.22
CA HIS A 102 20.76 15.63 10.15
C HIS A 102 21.39 14.44 9.43
N ASP A 103 22.25 13.71 10.16
CA ASP A 103 22.92 12.52 9.64
C ASP A 103 21.98 11.31 9.60
N LEU A 104 20.97 11.31 10.48
CA LEU A 104 19.97 10.27 10.56
C LEU A 104 18.59 10.89 10.80
N ILE A 105 17.58 10.45 10.06
CA ILE A 105 16.17 10.78 10.30
C ILE A 105 15.41 9.48 10.57
N VAL A 106 14.71 9.40 11.71
CA VAL A 106 13.97 8.20 12.14
C VAL A 106 12.55 8.61 12.49
N GLY A 107 11.56 7.80 12.14
CA GLY A 107 10.19 8.04 12.59
C GLY A 107 9.12 7.23 11.86
N ASN A 108 7.89 7.48 12.25
CA ASN A 108 6.68 6.98 11.63
C ASN A 108 5.82 8.20 11.23
N PRO A 109 5.98 8.74 10.01
CA PRO A 109 5.29 9.95 9.58
C PRO A 109 3.76 9.72 9.49
N PRO A 110 2.94 10.76 9.59
CA PRO A 110 1.47 10.63 9.59
C PRO A 110 0.90 10.21 8.23
N TYR A 111 -0.08 9.26 8.21
CA TYR A 111 -0.70 8.72 7.01
C TYR A 111 -2.12 9.27 6.81
N PHE A 112 -2.27 10.42 6.19
CA PHE A 112 -3.57 10.95 5.81
C PHE A 112 -3.51 11.70 4.48
N VAL A 113 -4.67 11.79 3.84
CA VAL A 113 -4.81 12.47 2.55
C VAL A 113 -4.79 13.97 2.74
N ILE A 114 -4.03 14.66 1.89
CA ILE A 114 -3.87 16.12 1.91
C ILE A 114 -4.37 16.74 0.60
N PRO A 115 -4.65 18.07 0.58
CA PRO A 115 -5.04 18.76 -0.63
C PRO A 115 -4.00 18.68 -1.75
N LYS A 116 -4.47 18.71 -2.98
CA LYS A 116 -3.61 18.80 -4.17
C LYS A 116 -3.11 20.24 -4.33
N THR A 117 -1.80 20.39 -4.34
CA THR A 117 -1.10 21.64 -4.66
C THR A 117 0.03 21.35 -5.64
N LYS A 118 0.65 22.40 -6.19
CA LYS A 118 1.85 22.22 -7.01
C LYS A 118 2.97 21.51 -6.25
N ASP A 119 3.12 21.80 -4.97
CA ASP A 119 4.16 21.22 -4.13
C ASP A 119 3.86 19.76 -3.80
N THR A 120 2.63 19.43 -3.39
CA THR A 120 2.25 18.05 -3.09
C THR A 120 2.34 17.14 -4.32
N LEU A 121 2.20 17.66 -5.53
CA LEU A 121 2.27 16.91 -6.78
C LEU A 121 3.70 16.78 -7.36
N LYS A 122 4.73 17.35 -6.74
CA LYS A 122 6.13 17.16 -7.16
C LYS A 122 6.57 15.69 -7.07
N CYS A 123 6.11 14.99 -6.04
CA CYS A 123 6.52 13.61 -5.75
C CYS A 123 5.35 12.61 -5.67
N GLN A 124 4.12 13.02 -6.03
CA GLN A 124 2.91 12.20 -5.96
C GLN A 124 1.98 12.49 -7.13
N LYS A 125 1.03 11.59 -7.38
CA LYS A 125 -0.07 11.75 -8.35
C LYS A 125 -1.42 11.63 -7.64
N GLY A 126 -2.48 12.11 -8.27
CA GLY A 126 -3.86 11.83 -7.88
C GLY A 126 -4.25 12.33 -6.49
N ARG A 127 -4.18 11.50 -5.48
CA ARG A 127 -4.59 11.75 -4.08
C ARG A 127 -3.36 11.84 -3.17
N PRO A 128 -2.79 13.03 -2.92
CA PRO A 128 -1.57 13.16 -2.14
C PRO A 128 -1.76 12.70 -0.68
N ASN A 129 -0.69 12.17 -0.10
CA ASN A 129 -0.65 11.74 1.30
C ASN A 129 0.52 12.40 2.03
N MET A 130 0.33 12.69 3.32
CA MET A 130 1.29 13.44 4.13
C MET A 130 2.62 12.69 4.29
N PHE A 131 2.61 11.38 4.50
CA PHE A 131 3.87 10.63 4.67
C PHE A 131 4.84 10.78 3.48
N VAL A 132 4.32 10.95 2.25
CA VAL A 132 5.17 11.16 1.08
C VAL A 132 5.81 12.55 1.08
N GLN A 133 5.09 13.58 1.60
CA GLN A 133 5.68 14.91 1.80
C GLN A 133 6.81 14.86 2.83
N PHE A 134 6.59 14.14 3.94
CA PHE A 134 7.64 13.91 4.94
C PHE A 134 8.85 13.21 4.34
N LEU A 135 8.63 12.15 3.58
CA LEU A 135 9.69 11.40 2.92
C LEU A 135 10.47 12.27 1.92
N TYR A 136 9.77 12.99 1.05
CA TYR A 136 10.38 13.86 0.06
C TYR A 136 11.20 14.98 0.72
N LYS A 137 10.60 15.74 1.65
CA LYS A 137 11.29 16.81 2.37
C LYS A 137 12.48 16.30 3.18
N SER A 138 12.34 15.17 3.85
CA SER A 138 13.45 14.56 4.60
C SER A 138 14.66 14.34 3.71
N ILE A 139 14.47 13.74 2.53
CA ILE A 139 15.57 13.43 1.62
C ILE A 139 16.14 14.70 0.98
N THR A 140 15.29 15.63 0.52
CA THR A 140 15.72 16.78 -0.26
C THR A 140 16.29 17.92 0.60
N GLU A 141 15.74 18.12 1.79
CA GLU A 141 16.02 19.31 2.60
C GLU A 141 16.71 19.00 3.94
N ASN A 142 16.39 17.87 4.58
CA ASN A 142 16.77 17.63 5.97
C ASN A 142 17.88 16.58 6.17
N LEU A 143 18.17 15.71 5.19
CA LEU A 143 19.36 14.83 5.26
C LEU A 143 20.63 15.56 4.84
N THR A 144 21.72 15.25 5.54
CA THR A 144 23.07 15.55 5.06
C THR A 144 23.39 14.70 3.82
N PRO A 145 24.38 15.08 2.99
CA PRO A 145 24.95 14.16 2.02
C PRO A 145 25.39 12.87 2.72
N ASP A 146 25.11 11.72 2.09
CA ASP A 146 25.34 10.38 2.67
C ASP A 146 24.60 10.08 3.98
N GLY A 147 23.70 10.96 4.44
CA GLY A 147 22.84 10.75 5.62
C GLY A 147 21.83 9.63 5.41
N TYR A 148 21.28 9.11 6.50
CA TYR A 148 20.39 7.96 6.51
C TYR A 148 18.97 8.34 6.91
N LEU A 149 17.99 7.68 6.31
CA LEU A 149 16.58 7.76 6.71
C LEU A 149 16.07 6.37 7.04
N ALA A 150 15.36 6.26 8.16
CA ALA A 150 14.69 5.05 8.58
C ALA A 150 13.24 5.38 8.95
N PHE A 151 12.29 5.11 8.04
CA PHE A 151 10.87 5.37 8.24
C PHE A 151 10.05 4.09 8.25
N ILE A 152 9.02 4.08 9.09
CA ILE A 152 7.91 3.14 8.95
C ILE A 152 6.91 3.75 8.00
N LEU A 153 6.52 3.00 6.96
CA LEU A 153 5.64 3.46 5.90
C LEU A 153 4.52 2.43 5.63
N PRO A 154 3.36 2.86 5.10
CA PRO A 154 2.30 1.93 4.73
C PRO A 154 2.71 1.10 3.51
N THR A 155 2.39 -0.20 3.50
CA THR A 155 2.75 -1.11 2.40
C THR A 155 2.15 -0.71 1.05
N SER A 156 1.10 0.11 1.03
CA SER A 156 0.58 0.70 -0.21
C SER A 156 1.63 1.53 -0.97
N PHE A 157 2.73 1.92 -0.32
CA PHE A 157 3.86 2.57 -0.98
C PHE A 157 4.58 1.65 -1.97
N PHE A 158 4.48 0.34 -1.84
CA PHE A 158 5.16 -0.61 -2.74
C PHE A 158 4.69 -0.45 -4.19
N ASN A 159 3.38 -0.37 -4.41
CA ASN A 159 2.79 -0.48 -5.74
C ASN A 159 1.78 0.60 -6.11
N ALA A 160 1.13 1.29 -5.16
CA ALA A 160 0.08 2.24 -5.50
C ALA A 160 0.60 3.32 -6.47
N GLY A 161 -0.12 3.49 -7.58
CA GLY A 161 0.26 4.41 -8.67
C GLY A 161 0.40 5.87 -8.24
N TYR A 162 -0.27 6.27 -7.14
CA TYR A 162 -0.15 7.61 -6.57
C TYR A 162 1.26 7.96 -6.12
N TYR A 163 2.06 6.97 -5.71
CA TYR A 163 3.39 7.15 -5.13
C TYR A 163 4.52 6.81 -6.10
N GLU A 164 4.21 6.45 -7.35
CA GLU A 164 5.20 6.12 -8.37
C GLU A 164 6.25 7.22 -8.56
N PRO A 165 5.91 8.53 -8.61
CA PRO A 165 6.93 9.57 -8.74
C PRO A 165 7.93 9.59 -7.58
N MET A 166 7.47 9.31 -6.34
CA MET A 166 8.37 9.26 -5.18
C MET A 166 9.28 8.02 -5.23
N ARG A 167 8.75 6.86 -5.64
CA ARG A 167 9.58 5.67 -5.84
C ARG A 167 10.66 5.89 -6.89
N ARG A 168 10.32 6.53 -8.00
CA ARG A 168 11.28 6.90 -9.05
C ARG A 168 12.33 7.87 -8.53
N TYR A 169 11.92 8.87 -7.75
CA TYR A 169 12.85 9.80 -7.10
C TYR A 169 13.84 9.07 -6.18
N ILE A 170 13.35 8.14 -5.35
CA ILE A 170 14.20 7.30 -4.48
C ILE A 170 15.20 6.50 -5.32
N PHE A 171 14.73 5.82 -6.35
CA PHE A 171 15.58 5.03 -7.25
C PHE A 171 16.71 5.86 -7.89
N GLU A 172 16.41 7.09 -8.28
CA GLU A 172 17.35 7.97 -8.98
C GLU A 172 18.34 8.66 -8.03
N ASN A 173 17.98 8.89 -6.77
CA ASN A 173 18.73 9.80 -5.90
C ASN A 173 19.26 9.17 -4.61
N THR A 174 18.86 7.95 -4.26
CA THR A 174 19.23 7.32 -2.99
C THR A 174 19.70 5.88 -3.17
N THR A 175 20.29 5.30 -2.13
CA THR A 175 20.54 3.87 -2.00
C THR A 175 19.54 3.29 -1.02
N VAL A 176 18.66 2.39 -1.46
CA VAL A 176 17.76 1.64 -0.58
C VAL A 176 18.54 0.50 0.07
N LEU A 177 18.60 0.51 1.39
CA LEU A 177 19.37 -0.44 2.20
C LEU A 177 18.51 -1.55 2.79
N ALA A 178 17.25 -1.24 3.13
CA ALA A 178 16.31 -2.24 3.63
C ALA A 178 14.86 -1.88 3.28
N VAL A 179 14.08 -2.91 2.97
CA VAL A 179 12.63 -2.89 2.82
C VAL A 179 12.10 -4.11 3.58
N THR A 180 11.65 -3.91 4.82
CA THR A 180 11.30 -5.01 5.73
C THR A 180 9.84 -4.89 6.16
N PRO A 181 8.94 -5.79 5.72
CA PRO A 181 7.56 -5.83 6.18
C PRO A 181 7.48 -6.01 7.70
N LEU A 182 6.51 -5.34 8.32
CA LEU A 182 6.25 -5.39 9.76
C LEU A 182 4.98 -6.19 10.06
N THR A 183 4.97 -6.80 11.25
CA THR A 183 3.84 -7.63 11.73
C THR A 183 3.25 -7.12 13.04
N GLY A 184 3.72 -5.98 13.53
CA GLY A 184 3.25 -5.37 14.77
C GLY A 184 1.76 -5.02 14.72
N LYS A 185 1.12 -5.08 15.89
CA LYS A 185 -0.31 -4.76 16.03
C LYS A 185 -0.46 -3.36 16.60
N TYR A 186 -0.91 -2.43 15.78
CA TYR A 186 -1.29 -1.10 16.23
C TYR A 186 -2.59 -1.12 17.04
N ILE A 187 -2.76 -0.19 17.97
CA ILE A 187 -3.95 -0.14 18.85
C ILE A 187 -5.23 0.13 18.02
N ASP A 188 -5.16 1.09 17.09
CA ASP A 188 -6.35 1.64 16.43
C ASP A 188 -6.43 1.34 14.92
N THR A 189 -5.48 0.59 14.36
CA THR A 189 -5.45 0.31 12.91
C THR A 189 -4.88 -1.07 12.60
N GLN A 190 -5.37 -1.65 11.50
CA GLN A 190 -4.84 -2.88 10.90
C GLN A 190 -4.00 -2.56 9.65
N GLN A 191 -3.55 -1.32 9.50
CA GLN A 191 -2.73 -0.91 8.37
C GLN A 191 -1.42 -1.69 8.35
N ALA A 192 -1.19 -2.45 7.29
CA ALA A 192 0.09 -3.11 7.08
C ALA A 192 1.18 -2.07 6.78
N THR A 193 2.33 -2.23 7.43
CA THR A 193 3.47 -1.31 7.34
C THR A 193 4.77 -2.04 7.07
N PHE A 194 5.80 -1.28 6.72
CA PHE A 194 7.16 -1.79 6.53
C PHE A 194 8.19 -0.75 6.95
N VAL A 195 9.40 -1.18 7.25
CA VAL A 195 10.55 -0.32 7.46
C VAL A 195 11.23 -0.05 6.13
N LEU A 196 11.39 1.22 5.78
CA LEU A 196 12.27 1.70 4.72
C LEU A 196 13.54 2.27 5.33
N VAL A 197 14.70 1.73 4.98
CA VAL A 197 15.98 2.36 5.28
C VAL A 197 16.68 2.72 3.98
N LEU A 198 17.11 3.97 3.86
CA LEU A 198 17.86 4.46 2.72
C LEU A 198 19.02 5.37 3.11
N GLN A 199 19.98 5.50 2.22
CA GLN A 199 21.09 6.46 2.30
C GLN A 199 20.94 7.51 1.19
N ASN A 200 21.05 8.79 1.57
CA ASN A 200 20.95 9.93 0.64
C ASN A 200 22.20 10.04 -0.26
N GLY A 201 22.03 10.47 -1.49
CA GLY A 201 23.13 10.83 -2.40
C GLY A 201 23.77 9.67 -3.17
N LYS A 202 23.34 8.43 -2.95
CA LYS A 202 23.76 7.23 -3.71
C LYS A 202 22.60 6.64 -4.51
N ARG A 203 22.90 5.63 -5.33
CA ARG A 203 21.92 4.97 -6.18
C ARG A 203 22.16 3.47 -6.26
N ASN A 204 21.11 2.69 -6.08
CA ASN A 204 21.07 1.26 -6.36
C ASN A 204 19.66 0.81 -6.71
N ASP A 205 19.53 -0.45 -7.15
CA ASP A 205 18.25 -1.03 -7.59
C ASP A 205 17.81 -2.28 -6.82
N ASN A 206 18.43 -2.61 -5.68
CA ASN A 206 18.22 -3.88 -4.96
C ASN A 206 16.76 -4.11 -4.53
N PHE A 207 16.00 -3.05 -4.29
CA PHE A 207 14.61 -3.11 -3.85
C PHE A 207 13.64 -2.43 -4.82
N MET A 208 14.12 -2.06 -6.00
CA MET A 208 13.32 -1.36 -7.00
C MET A 208 13.18 -2.21 -8.26
N LEU A 209 11.97 -2.28 -8.79
CA LEU A 209 11.63 -3.05 -9.98
C LEU A 209 10.84 -2.18 -10.95
N GLU A 210 11.31 -2.04 -12.17
CA GLU A 210 10.57 -1.36 -13.23
C GLU A 210 9.79 -2.39 -14.06
N MET A 211 8.46 -2.20 -14.15
CA MET A 211 7.58 -3.03 -14.97
C MET A 211 6.61 -2.12 -15.72
N ASN A 212 6.50 -2.30 -17.04
CA ASN A 212 5.61 -1.50 -17.91
C ASN A 212 5.74 0.02 -17.71
N GLY A 213 6.97 0.51 -17.55
CA GLY A 213 7.26 1.93 -17.38
C GLY A 213 6.88 2.51 -16.01
N SER A 214 6.44 1.67 -15.06
CA SER A 214 6.17 2.05 -13.68
C SER A 214 7.21 1.49 -12.74
N MET A 215 7.61 2.30 -11.74
CA MET A 215 8.55 1.92 -10.70
C MET A 215 7.81 1.34 -9.49
N TYR A 216 8.18 0.16 -9.06
CA TYR A 216 7.68 -0.53 -7.88
C TYR A 216 8.77 -0.69 -6.84
N MET A 217 8.37 -0.75 -5.56
CA MET A 217 9.27 -1.13 -4.47
C MET A 217 8.91 -2.54 -4.02
N VAL A 218 9.91 -3.37 -3.75
CA VAL A 218 9.71 -4.79 -3.41
C VAL A 218 10.63 -5.18 -2.26
N SER A 219 10.19 -6.12 -1.44
CA SER A 219 11.02 -6.60 -0.31
C SER A 219 12.04 -7.68 -0.70
N ASN A 220 11.79 -8.38 -1.80
CA ASN A 220 12.68 -9.44 -2.32
C ASN A 220 12.67 -9.43 -3.85
N LYS A 221 13.56 -8.62 -4.44
CA LYS A 221 13.65 -8.46 -5.89
C LYS A 221 14.10 -9.74 -6.59
N ASP A 222 15.09 -10.45 -6.05
CA ASP A 222 15.64 -11.64 -6.67
C ASP A 222 14.56 -12.71 -6.81
N ARG A 223 13.77 -12.92 -5.76
CA ARG A 223 12.68 -13.89 -5.80
C ARG A 223 11.57 -13.51 -6.77
N ILE A 224 11.23 -12.21 -6.86
CA ILE A 224 10.26 -11.73 -7.86
C ILE A 224 10.79 -11.93 -9.27
N VAL A 225 12.04 -11.63 -9.55
CA VAL A 225 12.66 -11.84 -10.86
C VAL A 225 12.66 -13.33 -11.23
N GLU A 226 12.94 -14.22 -10.28
CA GLU A 226 12.84 -15.66 -10.47
C GLU A 226 11.41 -16.10 -10.83
N LEU A 227 10.40 -15.61 -10.11
CA LEU A 227 8.98 -15.88 -10.37
C LEU A 227 8.51 -15.34 -11.73
N LEU A 228 9.08 -14.24 -12.20
CA LEU A 228 8.80 -13.70 -13.54
C LEU A 228 9.44 -14.54 -14.66
N GLY A 229 10.44 -15.36 -14.35
CA GLY A 229 11.12 -16.21 -15.31
C GLY A 229 10.16 -17.19 -16.01
N GLY A 230 10.17 -17.20 -17.35
CA GLY A 230 9.31 -18.06 -18.17
C GLY A 230 7.83 -17.68 -18.16
N SER A 231 7.45 -16.55 -17.56
CA SER A 231 6.08 -16.01 -17.59
C SER A 231 5.90 -14.96 -18.67
N THR A 232 4.64 -14.64 -18.94
CA THR A 232 4.18 -13.52 -19.76
C THR A 232 3.16 -12.71 -18.98
N THR A 233 2.58 -11.66 -19.56
CA THR A 233 1.48 -10.90 -18.94
C THR A 233 0.17 -11.14 -19.69
N LEU A 234 -0.97 -10.89 -19.03
CA LEU A 234 -2.28 -10.94 -19.69
C LEU A 234 -2.33 -10.04 -20.92
N LYS A 235 -1.74 -8.84 -20.82
CA LYS A 235 -1.66 -7.88 -21.92
C LYS A 235 -0.93 -8.46 -23.13
N ASP A 236 0.21 -9.10 -22.92
CA ASP A 236 1.07 -9.59 -24.01
C ASP A 236 0.43 -10.78 -24.75
N ILE A 237 -0.46 -11.53 -24.09
CA ILE A 237 -1.18 -12.67 -24.67
C ILE A 237 -2.62 -12.32 -25.12
N GLY A 238 -2.93 -11.03 -25.21
CA GLY A 238 -4.18 -10.52 -25.79
C GLY A 238 -5.40 -10.64 -24.88
N PHE A 239 -5.23 -10.44 -23.59
CA PHE A 239 -6.33 -10.30 -22.64
C PHE A 239 -6.46 -8.86 -22.14
N LYS A 240 -7.69 -8.42 -21.93
CA LYS A 240 -8.06 -7.13 -21.34
C LYS A 240 -8.61 -7.31 -19.95
N VAL A 241 -8.19 -6.46 -19.02
CA VAL A 241 -8.73 -6.42 -17.67
C VAL A 241 -9.55 -5.15 -17.46
N SER A 242 -10.80 -5.31 -17.06
CA SER A 242 -11.70 -4.22 -16.67
C SER A 242 -12.21 -4.42 -15.25
N THR A 243 -12.56 -3.33 -14.58
CA THR A 243 -13.27 -3.40 -13.30
C THR A 243 -14.76 -3.32 -13.58
N GLY A 244 -15.56 -4.06 -12.82
CA GLY A 244 -17.02 -4.00 -12.89
C GLY A 244 -17.52 -2.57 -12.72
N GLU A 245 -18.57 -2.22 -13.46
CA GLU A 245 -19.03 -0.84 -13.59
C GLU A 245 -20.18 -0.48 -12.65
N VAL A 246 -20.76 -1.47 -11.96
CA VAL A 246 -21.89 -1.24 -11.06
C VAL A 246 -21.40 -0.92 -9.66
N VAL A 247 -21.73 0.28 -9.20
CA VAL A 247 -21.56 0.67 -7.79
C VAL A 247 -22.93 0.52 -7.12
N TRP A 248 -23.18 -0.64 -6.55
CA TRP A 248 -24.51 -1.10 -6.13
C TRP A 248 -25.25 -0.09 -5.21
N ASN A 249 -24.56 0.59 -4.30
CA ASN A 249 -25.16 1.56 -3.39
C ASN A 249 -25.59 2.88 -4.07
N GLN A 250 -25.13 3.13 -5.31
CA GLN A 250 -25.55 4.27 -6.12
C GLN A 250 -26.75 3.95 -7.04
N VAL A 251 -27.08 2.67 -7.18
CA VAL A 251 -28.13 2.18 -8.09
C VAL A 251 -29.16 1.29 -7.37
N LYS A 252 -29.37 1.51 -6.07
CA LYS A 252 -30.25 0.69 -5.23
C LYS A 252 -31.64 0.52 -5.80
N ASP A 253 -32.22 1.60 -6.35
CA ASP A 253 -33.57 1.60 -6.92
C ASP A 253 -33.69 0.76 -8.19
N SER A 254 -32.59 0.49 -8.87
CA SER A 254 -32.51 -0.38 -10.05
C SER A 254 -32.28 -1.85 -9.70
N LEU A 255 -32.01 -2.18 -8.45
CA LEU A 255 -31.79 -3.57 -8.04
C LEU A 255 -33.14 -4.28 -7.88
N VAL A 256 -33.24 -5.48 -8.47
CA VAL A 256 -34.46 -6.29 -8.47
C VAL A 256 -34.16 -7.73 -8.07
N ASP A 257 -35.16 -8.41 -7.46
CA ASP A 257 -35.00 -9.82 -7.07
C ASP A 257 -35.13 -10.75 -8.26
N THR A 258 -36.04 -10.41 -9.19
CA THR A 258 -36.32 -11.19 -10.40
C THR A 258 -36.50 -10.26 -11.59
N GLY A 259 -36.23 -10.77 -12.80
CA GLY A 259 -36.20 -9.95 -13.99
C GLY A 259 -34.94 -9.06 -14.05
N GLY A 260 -34.67 -8.47 -15.20
CA GLY A 260 -33.42 -7.71 -15.39
C GLY A 260 -32.22 -8.60 -15.70
N THR A 261 -31.05 -8.00 -15.66
CA THR A 261 -29.75 -8.65 -15.96
C THR A 261 -29.03 -9.04 -14.69
N LEU A 262 -28.41 -10.22 -14.67
CA LEU A 262 -27.61 -10.72 -13.56
C LEU A 262 -26.53 -9.73 -13.16
N LEU A 263 -26.42 -9.43 -11.86
CA LEU A 263 -25.36 -8.62 -11.27
C LEU A 263 -24.48 -9.50 -10.38
N ILE A 264 -23.20 -9.63 -10.75
CA ILE A 264 -22.23 -10.46 -10.04
C ILE A 264 -21.43 -9.60 -9.07
N TYR A 265 -21.45 -9.96 -7.80
CA TYR A 265 -20.67 -9.38 -6.71
C TYR A 265 -19.41 -10.20 -6.43
N SER A 266 -18.41 -9.60 -5.80
CA SER A 266 -17.21 -10.33 -5.38
C SER A 266 -17.51 -11.52 -4.46
N GLY A 267 -18.53 -11.42 -3.62
CA GLY A 267 -18.99 -12.50 -2.75
C GLY A 267 -19.64 -13.70 -3.47
N ASN A 268 -19.98 -13.54 -4.76
CA ASN A 268 -20.44 -14.67 -5.59
C ASN A 268 -19.29 -15.57 -6.07
N LEU A 269 -18.04 -15.08 -6.02
CA LEU A 269 -16.86 -15.82 -6.47
C LEU A 269 -16.28 -16.63 -5.30
N ARG A 270 -16.55 -17.93 -5.28
CA ARG A 270 -16.13 -18.81 -4.17
C ARG A 270 -15.55 -20.11 -4.70
N ASN A 271 -14.32 -20.44 -4.26
CA ASN A 271 -13.66 -21.72 -4.56
C ASN A 271 -13.68 -22.11 -6.05
N GLY A 272 -13.50 -21.15 -6.94
CA GLY A 272 -13.51 -21.38 -8.40
C GLY A 272 -14.90 -21.54 -9.02
N VAL A 273 -15.97 -21.29 -8.27
CA VAL A 273 -17.37 -21.45 -8.73
C VAL A 273 -18.15 -20.15 -8.53
N LEU A 274 -19.04 -19.86 -9.49
CA LEU A 274 -20.02 -18.78 -9.37
C LEU A 274 -21.20 -19.25 -8.50
N CYS A 275 -21.28 -18.73 -7.26
CA CYS A 275 -22.34 -19.04 -6.31
C CYS A 275 -23.33 -17.87 -6.24
N LEU A 276 -24.54 -18.07 -6.74
CA LEU A 276 -25.58 -17.06 -6.74
C LEU A 276 -26.49 -17.13 -5.49
N ASP A 277 -26.41 -18.22 -4.76
CA ASP A 277 -27.24 -18.45 -3.59
C ASP A 277 -26.73 -17.68 -2.35
N GLY A 278 -27.63 -17.05 -1.62
CA GLY A 278 -27.37 -16.48 -0.28
C GLY A 278 -26.69 -15.11 -0.26
N GLN A 279 -26.65 -14.34 -1.36
CA GLN A 279 -26.06 -12.99 -1.35
C GLN A 279 -27.04 -11.87 -0.97
N SER A 280 -28.31 -12.17 -0.81
CA SER A 280 -29.32 -11.19 -0.37
C SER A 280 -29.17 -10.86 1.13
N LYS A 281 -28.04 -10.23 1.49
CA LYS A 281 -27.89 -9.58 2.80
C LYS A 281 -28.31 -8.12 2.68
N GLY A 282 -29.47 -7.80 3.21
CA GLY A 282 -30.00 -6.43 3.21
C GLY A 282 -30.47 -5.98 1.83
N GLU A 283 -30.05 -4.78 1.41
CA GLU A 283 -30.48 -4.13 0.16
C GLU A 283 -29.82 -4.67 -1.12
N LYS A 284 -28.87 -5.58 -1.04
CA LYS A 284 -28.20 -6.17 -2.21
C LYS A 284 -29.09 -7.22 -2.86
N LYS A 285 -29.44 -7.01 -4.12
CA LYS A 285 -30.19 -7.94 -4.96
C LYS A 285 -29.34 -8.45 -6.11
N GLN A 286 -29.64 -9.63 -6.63
CA GLN A 286 -28.80 -10.33 -7.59
C GLN A 286 -29.02 -9.88 -9.04
N ASN A 287 -30.02 -9.05 -9.32
CA ASN A 287 -30.31 -8.56 -10.68
C ASN A 287 -30.43 -7.04 -10.69
N ILE A 288 -30.22 -6.45 -11.85
CA ILE A 288 -30.37 -5.01 -12.10
C ILE A 288 -31.21 -4.77 -13.32
N ALA A 289 -32.16 -3.85 -13.22
CA ALA A 289 -33.04 -3.42 -14.32
C ALA A 289 -32.75 -1.95 -14.69
N GLY A 290 -32.85 -1.63 -15.98
CA GLY A 290 -32.75 -0.24 -16.47
C GLY A 290 -31.34 0.39 -16.27
N PHE A 291 -30.28 -0.40 -16.10
CA PHE A 291 -28.95 0.13 -16.06
C PHE A 291 -28.50 0.61 -17.44
N THR A 292 -27.90 1.78 -17.53
CA THR A 292 -27.66 2.50 -18.79
C THR A 292 -26.46 2.02 -19.60
N LYS A 293 -25.58 1.23 -19.00
CA LYS A 293 -24.42 0.68 -19.69
C LYS A 293 -24.71 -0.67 -20.29
N GLU A 294 -23.97 -1.03 -21.34
CA GLU A 294 -24.10 -2.32 -21.98
C GLU A 294 -23.62 -3.46 -21.05
N PRO A 295 -24.39 -4.55 -20.96
CA PRO A 295 -23.98 -5.70 -20.19
C PRO A 295 -22.77 -6.41 -20.81
N LEU A 296 -21.99 -7.06 -19.98
CA LEU A 296 -20.93 -7.97 -20.40
C LEU A 296 -21.54 -9.25 -20.98
N THR A 297 -20.83 -9.87 -21.93
CA THR A 297 -21.28 -11.09 -22.61
C THR A 297 -20.13 -12.06 -22.84
N GLY A 298 -20.45 -13.35 -22.99
CA GLY A 298 -19.48 -14.38 -23.39
C GLY A 298 -18.56 -14.87 -22.28
N VAL A 299 -17.44 -15.47 -22.70
CA VAL A 299 -16.48 -16.11 -21.80
C VAL A 299 -15.56 -15.10 -21.14
N SER A 300 -15.42 -15.21 -19.81
CA SER A 300 -14.56 -14.34 -19.02
C SER A 300 -14.03 -15.09 -17.80
N ILE A 301 -12.88 -14.62 -17.24
CA ILE A 301 -12.48 -14.96 -15.89
C ILE A 301 -12.87 -13.77 -15.00
N LEU A 302 -13.69 -14.03 -14.00
CA LEU A 302 -14.04 -13.06 -12.97
C LEU A 302 -13.10 -13.24 -11.78
N LEU A 303 -12.65 -12.11 -11.21
CA LEU A 303 -11.69 -12.09 -10.12
C LEU A 303 -12.11 -11.09 -9.07
N ASN A 304 -12.13 -11.50 -7.78
CA ASN A 304 -12.39 -10.58 -6.69
C ASN A 304 -11.28 -9.52 -6.58
N ARG A 305 -11.66 -8.31 -6.18
CA ARG A 305 -10.70 -7.34 -5.64
C ARG A 305 -10.56 -7.62 -4.15
N GLY A 306 -9.33 -7.77 -3.66
CA GLY A 306 -9.07 -8.02 -2.25
C GLY A 306 -9.74 -7.00 -1.32
N TYR A 307 -10.10 -7.44 -0.13
CA TYR A 307 -10.57 -6.60 0.97
C TYR A 307 -9.50 -6.55 2.05
N GLY A 308 -9.16 -5.40 2.47
CA GLY A 308 -8.38 -4.78 3.52
C GLY A 308 -7.81 -5.55 4.71
N ASN A 309 -7.69 -6.85 4.73
CA ASN A 309 -7.17 -7.61 5.86
C ASN A 309 -6.10 -8.62 5.42
N ALA A 310 -4.90 -8.15 5.24
CA ALA A 310 -3.62 -8.87 5.34
C ALA A 310 -3.34 -10.09 4.43
N ALA A 311 -4.29 -10.75 3.81
CA ALA A 311 -4.05 -11.86 2.89
C ALA A 311 -4.98 -11.75 1.68
N TYR A 312 -4.50 -11.10 0.63
CA TYR A 312 -5.22 -11.10 -0.64
C TYR A 312 -5.16 -12.50 -1.26
N SER A 313 -6.31 -13.15 -1.34
CA SER A 313 -6.49 -14.42 -2.04
C SER A 313 -7.32 -14.18 -3.29
N MET A 314 -6.79 -14.58 -4.43
CA MET A 314 -7.52 -14.58 -5.68
C MET A 314 -8.53 -15.73 -5.72
N ASN A 315 -9.78 -15.42 -6.05
CA ASN A 315 -10.81 -16.42 -6.32
C ASN A 315 -11.27 -16.29 -7.77
N PRO A 316 -10.48 -16.78 -8.75
CA PRO A 316 -10.87 -16.72 -10.15
C PRO A 316 -12.03 -17.69 -10.42
N VAL A 317 -12.99 -17.22 -11.24
CA VAL A 317 -14.12 -18.04 -11.71
C VAL A 317 -14.28 -17.83 -13.21
N ILE A 318 -14.31 -18.92 -13.98
CA ILE A 318 -14.67 -18.87 -15.39
C ILE A 318 -16.19 -18.79 -15.50
N VAL A 319 -16.68 -17.84 -16.28
CA VAL A 319 -18.09 -17.71 -16.64
C VAL A 319 -18.25 -17.69 -18.16
N ASN A 320 -19.37 -18.22 -18.65
CA ASN A 320 -19.82 -18.07 -20.02
C ASN A 320 -21.30 -17.73 -19.98
N LEU A 321 -21.60 -16.43 -19.95
CA LEU A 321 -22.93 -15.91 -19.72
C LEU A 321 -23.39 -15.08 -20.92
N GLU A 322 -24.69 -15.19 -21.24
CA GLU A 322 -25.30 -14.42 -22.33
C GLU A 322 -25.25 -12.92 -22.03
N LYS A 323 -25.64 -12.53 -20.80
CA LYS A 323 -25.59 -11.14 -20.32
C LYS A 323 -25.41 -11.09 -18.82
N TYR A 324 -24.52 -10.21 -18.35
CA TYR A 324 -24.33 -9.95 -16.94
C TYR A 324 -23.67 -8.59 -16.70
N TYR A 325 -23.79 -8.08 -15.49
CA TYR A 325 -23.00 -6.98 -14.96
C TYR A 325 -22.08 -7.45 -13.86
N ALA A 326 -20.95 -6.81 -13.70
CA ALA A 326 -20.04 -7.00 -12.58
C ALA A 326 -20.05 -5.75 -11.68
N GLU A 327 -20.09 -5.98 -10.37
CA GLU A 327 -19.97 -4.93 -9.36
C GLU A 327 -18.52 -4.44 -9.27
N ASN A 328 -18.30 -3.21 -8.82
CA ASN A 328 -16.98 -2.54 -8.83
C ASN A 328 -15.88 -3.20 -7.98
N HIS A 329 -16.20 -4.23 -7.21
CA HIS A 329 -15.25 -5.09 -6.51
C HIS A 329 -14.94 -6.41 -7.24
N VAL A 330 -15.35 -6.50 -8.51
CA VAL A 330 -15.01 -7.62 -9.40
C VAL A 330 -14.17 -7.09 -10.56
N ASN A 331 -13.03 -7.70 -10.81
CA ASN A 331 -12.28 -7.53 -12.05
C ASN A 331 -12.70 -8.60 -13.07
N VAL A 332 -12.76 -8.21 -14.33
CA VAL A 332 -13.20 -9.04 -15.45
C VAL A 332 -12.04 -9.14 -16.44
N ILE A 333 -11.53 -10.35 -16.64
CA ILE A 333 -10.47 -10.68 -17.59
C ILE A 333 -11.12 -11.29 -18.83
N ARG A 334 -10.98 -10.65 -19.99
CA ARG A 334 -11.58 -11.10 -21.25
C ARG A 334 -10.53 -11.26 -22.33
N PRO A 335 -10.62 -12.32 -23.16
CA PRO A 335 -9.81 -12.41 -24.37
C PRO A 335 -10.24 -11.35 -25.37
N GLU A 336 -9.28 -10.68 -26.00
CA GLU A 336 -9.53 -9.71 -27.08
C GLU A 336 -9.48 -10.37 -28.47
N THR A 337 -8.95 -11.58 -28.54
CA THR A 337 -8.82 -12.34 -29.80
C THR A 337 -9.29 -13.78 -29.64
N VAL A 338 -9.59 -14.46 -30.77
CA VAL A 338 -9.92 -15.88 -30.78
C VAL A 338 -8.75 -16.72 -30.26
N ALA A 339 -7.51 -16.34 -30.57
CA ALA A 339 -6.30 -17.04 -30.11
C ALA A 339 -6.19 -16.96 -28.58
N ALA A 340 -6.39 -15.79 -27.99
CA ALA A 340 -6.44 -15.63 -26.53
C ALA A 340 -7.56 -16.46 -25.90
N GLY A 341 -8.74 -16.52 -26.52
CA GLY A 341 -9.84 -17.34 -26.03
C GLY A 341 -9.52 -18.83 -25.94
N ARG A 342 -8.68 -19.35 -26.84
CA ARG A 342 -8.26 -20.77 -26.83
C ARG A 342 -7.37 -21.15 -25.65
N ILE A 343 -6.66 -20.17 -25.05
CA ILE A 343 -5.76 -20.39 -23.91
C ILE A 343 -6.35 -19.94 -22.58
N LEU A 344 -7.63 -19.51 -22.54
CA LEU A 344 -8.28 -19.00 -21.33
C LEU A 344 -8.19 -19.97 -20.14
N GLY A 345 -8.33 -21.28 -20.39
CA GLY A 345 -8.17 -22.31 -19.35
C GLY A 345 -6.77 -22.30 -18.73
N ARG A 346 -5.71 -22.21 -19.55
CA ARG A 346 -4.33 -22.12 -19.02
C ARG A 346 -4.09 -20.82 -18.24
N VAL A 347 -4.69 -19.71 -18.67
CA VAL A 347 -4.65 -18.45 -17.91
C VAL A 347 -5.33 -18.63 -16.55
N TYR A 348 -6.49 -19.29 -16.52
CA TYR A 348 -7.20 -19.57 -15.28
C TYR A 348 -6.34 -20.44 -14.33
N ASP A 349 -5.71 -21.50 -14.85
CA ASP A 349 -4.85 -22.38 -14.07
C ASP A 349 -3.63 -21.62 -13.54
N SER A 350 -3.01 -20.78 -14.37
CA SER A 350 -1.89 -19.93 -13.96
C SER A 350 -2.25 -18.96 -12.84
N ILE A 351 -3.45 -18.34 -12.87
CA ILE A 351 -3.89 -17.46 -11.78
C ILE A 351 -4.03 -18.22 -10.45
N ARG A 352 -4.29 -19.53 -10.49
CA ARG A 352 -4.41 -20.41 -9.31
C ARG A 352 -3.11 -21.09 -8.90
N ASP A 353 -2.05 -20.93 -9.67
CA ASP A 353 -0.72 -21.48 -9.36
C ASP A 353 -0.19 -20.87 -8.04
N GLU A 354 0.50 -21.68 -7.25
CA GLU A 354 1.10 -21.25 -5.99
C GLU A 354 2.11 -20.12 -6.18
N ARG A 355 2.83 -20.13 -7.33
CA ARG A 355 3.76 -19.04 -7.72
C ARG A 355 3.05 -17.69 -7.86
N THR A 356 1.80 -17.68 -8.35
CA THR A 356 0.99 -16.45 -8.43
C THR A 356 0.69 -15.92 -7.03
N SER A 357 0.33 -16.79 -6.09
CA SER A 357 0.07 -16.40 -4.70
C SER A 357 1.33 -15.86 -4.01
N GLU A 358 2.47 -16.50 -4.25
CA GLU A 358 3.77 -16.04 -3.75
C GLU A 358 4.16 -14.68 -4.34
N PHE A 359 4.04 -14.52 -5.67
CA PHE A 359 4.29 -13.25 -6.35
C PHE A 359 3.44 -12.12 -5.75
N ILE A 360 2.15 -12.35 -5.57
CA ILE A 360 1.25 -11.36 -4.97
C ILE A 360 1.72 -10.99 -3.57
N GLY A 361 2.05 -11.94 -2.73
CA GLY A 361 2.53 -11.70 -1.37
C GLY A 361 3.78 -10.81 -1.32
N LEU A 362 4.69 -10.98 -2.29
CA LEU A 362 5.92 -10.20 -2.38
C LEU A 362 5.74 -8.83 -3.04
N PHE A 363 4.80 -8.71 -3.99
CA PHE A 363 4.63 -7.54 -4.86
C PHE A 363 3.56 -6.56 -4.36
N VAL A 364 2.46 -7.06 -3.78
CA VAL A 364 1.30 -6.24 -3.41
C VAL A 364 1.46 -5.67 -2.01
N GLY A 365 1.71 -4.38 -1.95
CA GLY A 365 1.77 -3.65 -0.67
C GLY A 365 0.42 -3.16 -0.16
N ASN A 366 -0.63 -3.21 -0.97
CA ASN A 366 -2.00 -2.86 -0.60
C ASN A 366 -2.93 -4.08 -0.71
N ASN A 367 -4.12 -3.93 -0.19
CA ASN A 367 -5.09 -5.02 -0.07
C ASN A 367 -5.79 -5.41 -1.39
N ALA A 368 -5.34 -4.90 -2.54
CA ALA A 368 -5.94 -5.23 -3.83
C ALA A 368 -4.97 -4.93 -4.97
N LEU A 369 -4.91 -5.82 -5.95
CA LEU A 369 -4.32 -5.53 -7.25
C LEU A 369 -5.26 -4.59 -8.05
N SER A 370 -4.69 -3.56 -8.64
CA SER A 370 -5.40 -2.76 -9.63
C SER A 370 -5.58 -3.54 -10.93
N LYS A 371 -6.55 -3.15 -11.76
CA LYS A 371 -6.72 -3.75 -13.09
C LYS A 371 -5.44 -3.69 -13.95
N THR A 372 -4.68 -2.60 -13.83
CA THR A 372 -3.42 -2.43 -14.56
C THR A 372 -2.34 -3.40 -14.08
N GLU A 373 -2.24 -3.63 -12.79
CA GLU A 373 -1.29 -4.61 -12.23
C GLU A 373 -1.67 -6.04 -12.62
N ILE A 374 -2.96 -6.38 -12.60
CA ILE A 374 -3.43 -7.69 -13.08
C ILE A 374 -3.13 -7.86 -14.58
N GLU A 375 -3.39 -6.84 -15.40
CA GLU A 375 -3.21 -6.89 -16.85
C GLU A 375 -1.73 -6.95 -17.25
N SER A 376 -0.86 -6.19 -16.56
CA SER A 376 0.47 -5.86 -17.04
C SER A 376 1.62 -6.27 -16.13
N CYS A 377 1.35 -6.76 -14.91
CA CYS A 377 2.38 -7.15 -13.95
C CYS A 377 2.23 -8.58 -13.44
N LEU A 378 1.01 -9.12 -13.41
CA LEU A 378 0.77 -10.47 -12.93
C LEU A 378 1.44 -11.49 -13.86
N PRO A 379 2.36 -12.35 -13.36
CA PRO A 379 2.97 -13.38 -14.16
C PRO A 379 1.96 -14.47 -14.55
N ILE A 380 1.95 -14.84 -15.83
CA ILE A 380 1.10 -15.87 -16.41
C ILE A 380 1.98 -16.93 -17.06
N TRP A 381 1.95 -18.14 -16.54
CA TRP A 381 2.66 -19.30 -17.08
C TRP A 381 1.70 -20.14 -17.91
N ILE A 382 1.90 -20.16 -19.22
CA ILE A 382 1.03 -20.85 -20.21
C ILE A 382 1.76 -21.94 -20.99
N ALA A 383 2.97 -22.28 -20.55
CA ALA A 383 3.77 -23.34 -21.14
C ALA A 383 3.20 -24.75 -20.82
#